data_e21b00a3c573fb43ecf63ae570d592c7
#
_entry.id   e21b00a3c573fb43ecf63ae570d592c7
#
_cell.length_a   1.000
_cell.length_b   1.000
_cell.length_c   1.000
_cell.angle_alpha   90.00
_cell.angle_beta   90.00
_cell.angle_gamma   90.00
#
_symmetry.space_group_name_H-M   'P 1'
#
loop_
_entity.id
_entity.type
_entity.pdbx_description
1 polymer ?
#
loop_
_entity_poly.entity_id
_entity_poly.type
_entity_poly.pdbx_seq_one_letter_code
_entity_poly.pdbx_strand_id
1 'polypeptide(L)'
;DTLRTPIVAVLGHVDHGKTSLLDKIRGSAVSEGEAGAITQHIGATDIPLSTISSMAGELVQPEDFDLPGLLFIDTPGHHSFSTLRARGGALADIAVLVVDVNDGFQPQTEEALDILRRTGTPFVVAANKIDTTPGWNPNEGEPIQPTYEAQSERAQSMLDENLYQIIGQLSDNGFSADLYWRVQDFQKNIGVVPVSAITGEGVPDLLTVLMGLSQRFMKEEMAIDVAGPGKGTVLEVKDERGFGATVDAVMYDGVIRTGDTVVVGGQGDPIVTEVRALLQPQPLAEIRTEKQFETVAEGGAAAGVKSAAPDLDDAMAGAPVRVVRDRTEAEVIEEVKAELAEIEVETEEDGVVVKADTLGSLEAMANALEEAEVPILRAEVGDIAPRDVAIAETANQDEHKAILGFNVDLLSNARDELEAADVKLFSDDVIYQLIEDYETFVEERKRAQQETVLDKIVRPARVRILPDHTFRQNDPAVVGVEVLSGTLQNNRNVGKFEGNEF
;
A
#
# COMPACT_ATOMS: atom_id res chain seq x y z
N ASP A 1 6.40 -22.65 26.15
CA ASP A 1 5.73 -21.84 25.12
C ASP A 1 6.69 -21.75 23.95
N THR A 2 6.27 -22.23 22.76
CA THR A 2 7.09 -22.13 21.55
C THR A 2 6.84 -20.75 20.93
N LEU A 3 7.92 -20.03 20.62
CA LEU A 3 7.81 -18.76 19.93
C LEU A 3 7.71 -19.01 18.42
N ARG A 4 6.83 -18.27 17.74
CA ARG A 4 6.81 -18.26 16.27
C ARG A 4 7.93 -17.41 15.71
N THR A 5 8.22 -17.59 14.45
CA THR A 5 9.10 -16.69 13.70
C THR A 5 8.47 -15.30 13.60
N PRO A 6 9.19 -14.20 13.92
CA PRO A 6 8.72 -12.84 13.68
C PRO A 6 8.45 -12.60 12.21
N ILE A 7 7.33 -11.93 11.92
CA ILE A 7 6.92 -11.57 10.57
C ILE A 7 7.42 -10.16 10.26
N VAL A 8 8.23 -10.05 9.20
CA VAL A 8 8.86 -8.80 8.76
C VAL A 8 8.23 -8.33 7.45
N ALA A 9 7.59 -7.17 7.45
CA ALA A 9 7.11 -6.53 6.22
C ALA A 9 8.20 -5.66 5.60
N VAL A 10 8.32 -5.67 4.26
CA VAL A 10 9.28 -4.82 3.53
C VAL A 10 8.52 -3.77 2.73
N LEU A 11 8.70 -2.51 3.09
CA LEU A 11 7.99 -1.35 2.58
C LEU A 11 8.93 -0.38 1.85
N GLY A 12 8.38 0.54 1.07
CA GLY A 12 9.13 1.59 0.39
C GLY A 12 8.73 1.77 -1.06
N HIS A 13 9.29 2.79 -1.72
CA HIS A 13 9.00 3.13 -3.11
C HIS A 13 9.43 2.02 -4.09
N VAL A 14 8.81 1.97 -5.29
CA VAL A 14 9.00 0.91 -6.29
C VAL A 14 10.48 0.68 -6.59
N ASP A 15 11.24 1.65 -7.00
CA ASP A 15 12.63 1.49 -7.45
C ASP A 15 13.69 1.56 -6.33
N HIS A 16 13.28 1.59 -5.06
CA HIS A 16 14.21 1.67 -3.93
C HIS A 16 14.92 0.34 -3.60
N GLY A 17 14.58 -0.75 -4.30
CA GLY A 17 15.31 -2.01 -4.25
C GLY A 17 14.81 -3.00 -3.20
N LYS A 18 13.52 -2.97 -2.83
CA LYS A 18 12.89 -3.95 -1.92
C LYS A 18 13.13 -5.39 -2.34
N THR A 19 12.74 -5.73 -3.57
CA THR A 19 12.91 -7.07 -4.13
C THR A 19 14.40 -7.45 -4.22
N SER A 20 15.25 -6.52 -4.64
CA SER A 20 16.70 -6.77 -4.70
C SER A 20 17.31 -7.05 -3.32
N LEU A 21 16.84 -6.37 -2.28
CA LEU A 21 17.28 -6.61 -0.90
C LEU A 21 16.86 -8.00 -0.42
N LEU A 22 15.62 -8.40 -0.67
CA LEU A 22 15.12 -9.73 -0.34
C LEU A 22 15.85 -10.81 -1.14
N ASP A 23 16.08 -10.61 -2.42
CA ASP A 23 16.84 -11.53 -3.28
C ASP A 23 18.29 -11.66 -2.80
N LYS A 24 18.91 -10.56 -2.35
CA LYS A 24 20.26 -10.62 -1.78
C LYS A 24 20.29 -11.42 -0.49
N ILE A 25 19.35 -11.22 0.41
CA ILE A 25 19.22 -12.00 1.65
C ILE A 25 19.03 -13.48 1.32
N ARG A 26 18.16 -13.83 0.35
CA ARG A 26 17.94 -15.18 -0.13
C ARG A 26 19.20 -15.78 -0.76
N GLY A 27 19.84 -15.04 -1.66
CA GLY A 27 21.04 -15.47 -2.37
C GLY A 27 22.22 -15.74 -1.46
N SER A 28 22.44 -14.91 -0.45
CA SER A 28 23.50 -15.09 0.54
C SER A 28 23.26 -16.36 1.37
N ALA A 29 22.04 -16.59 1.81
CA ALA A 29 21.67 -17.77 2.56
C ALA A 29 21.84 -19.09 1.77
N VAL A 30 21.58 -19.08 0.45
CA VAL A 30 21.83 -20.23 -0.45
C VAL A 30 23.33 -20.48 -0.65
N SER A 31 24.15 -19.43 -0.76
CA SER A 31 25.60 -19.56 -1.02
C SER A 31 26.38 -20.12 0.16
N GLU A 32 25.88 -19.97 1.38
CA GLU A 32 26.54 -20.47 2.60
C GLU A 32 26.29 -21.96 2.91
N GLY A 33 25.71 -22.69 1.97
CA GLY A 33 25.67 -24.15 2.01
C GLY A 33 24.43 -24.75 2.65
N GLU A 34 23.47 -23.93 3.03
CA GLU A 34 22.18 -24.38 3.58
C GLU A 34 21.07 -24.35 2.52
N ALA A 35 21.34 -24.89 1.33
CA ALA A 35 20.38 -24.93 0.21
C ALA A 35 19.02 -25.64 0.54
N GLY A 36 18.88 -26.22 1.72
CA GLY A 36 17.64 -26.79 2.24
C GLY A 36 17.05 -26.03 3.45
N ALA A 37 17.74 -25.01 3.97
CA ALA A 37 17.32 -24.32 5.19
C ALA A 37 16.38 -23.12 4.93
N ILE A 38 16.37 -22.58 3.69
CA ILE A 38 15.42 -21.53 3.33
C ILE A 38 14.18 -22.18 2.75
N THR A 39 13.07 -22.06 3.43
CA THR A 39 11.78 -22.41 2.86
C THR A 39 11.21 -21.17 2.17
N GLN A 40 11.22 -21.17 0.84
CA GLN A 40 10.45 -20.21 0.07
C GLN A 40 8.98 -20.59 0.20
N HIS A 41 8.25 -19.78 0.94
CA HIS A 41 6.80 -19.81 0.93
C HIS A 41 6.31 -18.85 -0.17
N ILE A 42 5.10 -19.07 -0.64
CA ILE A 42 4.48 -18.17 -1.61
C ILE A 42 4.20 -16.83 -0.91
N GLY A 43 4.78 -15.77 -1.45
CA GLY A 43 4.69 -14.43 -0.87
C GLY A 43 5.45 -14.21 0.45
N ALA A 44 6.23 -15.19 0.91
CA ALA A 44 7.03 -15.05 2.13
C ALA A 44 8.33 -15.85 2.05
N THR A 45 9.35 -15.42 2.78
CA THR A 45 10.66 -16.09 2.88
C THR A 45 11.02 -16.30 4.33
N ASP A 46 11.10 -17.55 4.76
CA ASP A 46 11.58 -17.90 6.10
C ASP A 46 13.09 -18.05 6.11
N ILE A 47 13.77 -17.36 7.02
CA ILE A 47 15.20 -17.36 7.20
C ILE A 47 15.51 -17.82 8.64
N PRO A 48 15.96 -19.07 8.82
CA PRO A 48 16.27 -19.60 10.13
C PRO A 48 17.39 -18.85 10.85
N LEU A 49 17.40 -18.90 12.18
CA LEU A 49 18.41 -18.28 13.02
C LEU A 49 19.84 -18.76 12.67
N SER A 50 20.01 -20.04 12.34
CA SER A 50 21.31 -20.59 11.90
C SER A 50 21.85 -19.86 10.68
N THR A 51 20.99 -19.61 9.68
CA THR A 51 21.33 -18.89 8.47
C THR A 51 21.63 -17.42 8.76
N ILE A 52 20.83 -16.77 9.60
CA ILE A 52 21.07 -15.38 10.01
C ILE A 52 22.42 -15.26 10.74
N SER A 53 22.72 -16.19 11.64
CA SER A 53 24.02 -16.24 12.36
C SER A 53 25.19 -16.44 11.41
N SER A 54 25.03 -17.31 10.41
CA SER A 54 26.08 -17.51 9.39
C SER A 54 26.34 -16.24 8.58
N MET A 55 25.28 -15.54 8.15
CA MET A 55 25.39 -14.27 7.40
C MET A 55 25.90 -13.11 8.25
N ALA A 56 25.51 -13.03 9.51
CA ALA A 56 25.86 -11.94 10.40
C ALA A 56 27.20 -12.19 11.15
N GLY A 57 27.74 -13.39 11.08
CA GLY A 57 29.00 -13.75 11.71
C GLY A 57 29.01 -13.48 13.23
N GLU A 58 29.98 -12.70 13.69
CA GLU A 58 30.12 -12.37 15.13
C GLU A 58 29.00 -11.47 15.67
N LEU A 59 28.20 -10.84 14.81
CA LEU A 59 27.11 -9.93 15.23
C LEU A 59 25.91 -10.68 15.82
N VAL A 60 25.65 -11.93 15.42
CA VAL A 60 24.53 -12.74 15.89
C VAL A 60 25.04 -14.08 16.39
N GLN A 61 25.03 -14.26 17.72
CA GLN A 61 25.33 -15.55 18.34
C GLN A 61 24.02 -16.28 18.62
N PRO A 62 23.82 -17.52 18.12
CA PRO A 62 22.56 -18.25 18.27
C PRO A 62 22.11 -18.41 19.73
N GLU A 63 23.06 -18.44 20.67
CA GLU A 63 22.80 -18.61 22.10
C GLU A 63 22.12 -17.38 22.73
N ASP A 64 22.21 -16.21 22.09
CA ASP A 64 21.64 -14.97 22.61
C ASP A 64 20.17 -14.80 22.19
N PHE A 65 19.65 -15.66 21.30
CA PHE A 65 18.32 -15.54 20.73
C PHE A 65 17.45 -16.78 21.01
N ASP A 66 16.22 -16.54 21.46
CA ASP A 66 15.19 -17.57 21.62
C ASP A 66 14.29 -17.70 20.37
N LEU A 67 14.44 -16.78 19.40
CA LEU A 67 13.65 -16.74 18.18
C LEU A 67 14.16 -17.75 17.15
N PRO A 68 13.27 -18.44 16.41
CA PRO A 68 13.67 -19.44 15.42
C PRO A 68 14.29 -18.84 14.16
N GLY A 69 14.04 -17.57 13.85
CA GLY A 69 14.49 -16.89 12.66
C GLY A 69 13.69 -15.63 12.34
N LEU A 70 13.58 -15.24 11.07
CA LEU A 70 12.77 -14.14 10.56
C LEU A 70 11.97 -14.61 9.33
N LEU A 71 10.68 -14.28 9.27
CA LEU A 71 9.82 -14.49 8.11
C LEU A 71 9.62 -13.15 7.38
N PHE A 72 10.24 -12.98 6.23
CA PHE A 72 10.00 -11.81 5.39
C PHE A 72 8.79 -12.02 4.49
N ILE A 73 7.85 -11.08 4.51
CA ILE A 73 6.75 -11.05 3.56
C ILE A 73 7.22 -10.31 2.31
N ASP A 74 7.21 -11.02 1.19
CA ASP A 74 7.52 -10.51 -0.14
C ASP A 74 6.21 -10.27 -0.90
N THR A 75 5.64 -9.11 -0.69
CA THR A 75 4.50 -8.67 -1.48
C THR A 75 4.97 -7.66 -2.50
N PRO A 76 4.86 -7.96 -3.81
CA PRO A 76 5.22 -7.00 -4.84
C PRO A 76 4.29 -5.78 -4.76
N GLY A 77 4.89 -4.59 -4.71
CA GLY A 77 4.17 -3.32 -4.77
C GLY A 77 3.39 -2.95 -3.51
N HIS A 78 2.23 -2.36 -3.71
CA HIS A 78 1.36 -1.78 -2.67
C HIS A 78 0.57 -2.79 -1.82
N HIS A 79 0.60 -4.08 -2.13
CA HIS A 79 0.02 -5.14 -1.29
C HIS A 79 0.56 -5.16 0.15
N SER A 80 1.62 -4.38 0.41
CA SER A 80 2.19 -4.21 1.76
C SER A 80 1.20 -3.67 2.80
N PHE A 81 0.16 -2.95 2.39
CA PHE A 81 -0.81 -2.37 3.33
C PHE A 81 -1.70 -3.42 3.98
N SER A 82 -2.11 -4.44 3.22
CA SER A 82 -2.88 -5.57 3.76
C SER A 82 -2.07 -6.45 4.71
N THR A 83 -0.73 -6.46 4.55
CA THR A 83 0.16 -7.27 5.40
C THR A 83 0.48 -6.62 6.73
N LEU A 84 0.22 -5.32 6.89
CA LEU A 84 0.44 -4.62 8.16
C LEU A 84 -0.73 -4.77 9.13
N ARG A 85 -1.88 -5.32 8.70
CA ARG A 85 -3.06 -5.40 9.54
C ARG A 85 -3.65 -6.81 9.61
N ALA A 86 -3.71 -7.33 10.83
CA ALA A 86 -4.60 -8.42 11.22
C ALA A 86 -5.33 -7.99 12.50
N ARG A 87 -6.53 -8.53 12.73
CA ARG A 87 -7.33 -8.19 13.92
C ARG A 87 -6.58 -8.55 15.19
N GLY A 88 -6.50 -7.59 16.11
CA GLY A 88 -5.82 -7.75 17.40
C GLY A 88 -4.33 -7.39 17.37
N GLY A 89 -3.82 -6.89 16.26
CA GLY A 89 -2.43 -6.45 16.09
C GLY A 89 -2.04 -6.32 14.63
N ALA A 90 -0.83 -5.82 14.36
CA ALA A 90 -0.26 -5.85 13.02
C ALA A 90 0.01 -7.29 12.59
N LEU A 91 -0.25 -7.64 11.31
CA LEU A 91 0.18 -8.92 10.76
C LEU A 91 1.71 -9.04 10.80
N ALA A 92 2.38 -7.95 10.44
CA ALA A 92 3.83 -7.84 10.58
C ALA A 92 4.20 -7.38 11.99
N ASP A 93 5.08 -8.10 12.63
CA ASP A 93 5.61 -7.76 13.95
C ASP A 93 6.56 -6.57 13.88
N ILE A 94 7.28 -6.45 12.77
CA ILE A 94 8.23 -5.38 12.49
C ILE A 94 8.26 -5.08 10.99
N ALA A 95 8.59 -3.85 10.62
CA ALA A 95 8.73 -3.48 9.22
C ALA A 95 10.16 -2.99 8.91
N VAL A 96 10.55 -3.17 7.63
CA VAL A 96 11.74 -2.56 7.04
C VAL A 96 11.29 -1.56 5.98
N LEU A 97 11.54 -0.29 6.21
CA LEU A 97 11.31 0.76 5.24
C LEU A 97 12.58 0.95 4.39
N VAL A 98 12.52 0.53 3.13
CA VAL A 98 13.65 0.63 2.20
C VAL A 98 13.62 1.97 1.49
N VAL A 99 14.69 2.75 1.63
CA VAL A 99 14.86 4.08 1.06
C VAL A 99 16.17 4.13 0.27
N ASP A 100 16.13 4.60 -0.97
CA ASP A 100 17.33 4.88 -1.76
C ASP A 100 18.07 6.09 -1.17
N VAL A 101 19.37 5.93 -0.87
CA VAL A 101 20.18 7.01 -0.27
C VAL A 101 20.34 8.23 -1.17
N ASN A 102 20.14 8.09 -2.47
CA ASN A 102 20.29 9.20 -3.42
C ASN A 102 18.98 9.97 -3.64
N ASP A 103 17.85 9.25 -3.60
CA ASP A 103 16.54 9.83 -3.91
C ASP A 103 15.82 10.33 -2.64
N GLY A 104 16.13 9.76 -1.47
CA GLY A 104 15.44 10.04 -0.23
C GLY A 104 13.97 9.60 -0.25
N PHE A 105 13.11 10.32 0.45
CA PHE A 105 11.69 9.99 0.52
C PHE A 105 10.97 10.32 -0.78
N GLN A 106 10.09 9.43 -1.15
CA GLN A 106 9.17 9.54 -2.27
C GLN A 106 7.73 9.47 -1.73
N PRO A 107 6.69 9.87 -2.48
CA PRO A 107 5.31 9.87 -1.99
C PRO A 107 4.87 8.54 -1.35
N GLN A 108 5.22 7.41 -1.96
CA GLN A 108 4.95 6.08 -1.40
C GLN A 108 5.69 5.80 -0.07
N THR A 109 6.84 6.44 0.15
CA THR A 109 7.59 6.34 1.42
C THR A 109 6.84 7.06 2.54
N GLU A 110 6.29 8.23 2.26
CA GLU A 110 5.50 9.02 3.20
C GLU A 110 4.19 8.30 3.56
N GLU A 111 3.53 7.74 2.57
CA GLU A 111 2.34 6.90 2.75
C GLU A 111 2.62 5.67 3.63
N ALA A 112 3.73 4.98 3.39
CA ALA A 112 4.16 3.86 4.22
C ALA A 112 4.41 4.29 5.68
N LEU A 113 4.99 5.47 5.91
CA LEU A 113 5.20 6.02 7.26
C LEU A 113 3.90 6.32 7.98
N ASP A 114 2.89 6.86 7.28
CA ASP A 114 1.58 7.14 7.86
C ASP A 114 0.88 5.86 8.29
N ILE A 115 0.98 4.81 7.49
CA ILE A 115 0.43 3.50 7.84
C ILE A 115 1.15 2.91 9.04
N LEU A 116 2.50 2.92 9.06
CA LEU A 116 3.29 2.46 10.20
C LEU A 116 2.92 3.21 11.49
N ARG A 117 2.64 4.52 11.38
CA ARG A 117 2.16 5.33 12.51
C ARG A 117 0.77 4.91 12.99
N ARG A 118 -0.19 4.72 12.05
CA ARG A 118 -1.57 4.32 12.37
C ARG A 118 -1.65 2.93 12.98
N THR A 119 -0.87 1.98 12.44
CA THR A 119 -0.85 0.59 12.94
C THR A 119 -0.01 0.43 14.21
N GLY A 120 0.83 1.42 14.55
CA GLY A 120 1.78 1.31 15.65
C GLY A 120 2.87 0.27 15.43
N THR A 121 3.09 -0.17 14.17
CA THR A 121 4.07 -1.20 13.82
C THR A 121 5.49 -0.63 13.98
N PRO A 122 6.37 -1.22 14.81
CA PRO A 122 7.76 -0.81 14.90
C PRO A 122 8.48 -1.07 13.59
N PHE A 123 9.43 -0.19 13.24
CA PHE A 123 10.18 -0.34 12.00
C PHE A 123 11.62 0.13 12.10
N VAL A 124 12.42 -0.29 11.13
CA VAL A 124 13.77 0.21 10.86
C VAL A 124 13.85 0.72 9.43
N VAL A 125 14.76 1.64 9.17
CA VAL A 125 15.01 2.13 7.81
C VAL A 125 16.25 1.44 7.25
N ALA A 126 16.09 0.77 6.10
CA ALA A 126 17.20 0.29 5.30
C ALA A 126 17.55 1.35 4.26
N ALA A 127 18.60 2.14 4.51
CA ALA A 127 19.10 3.15 3.58
C ALA A 127 19.94 2.44 2.49
N ASN A 128 19.28 2.11 1.38
CA ASN A 128 19.79 1.23 0.34
C ASN A 128 20.58 1.97 -0.74
N LYS A 129 21.34 1.21 -1.53
CA LYS A 129 22.17 1.63 -2.66
C LYS A 129 23.39 2.46 -2.26
N ILE A 130 23.97 2.20 -1.08
CA ILE A 130 25.22 2.86 -0.65
C ILE A 130 26.39 2.63 -1.61
N ASP A 131 26.38 1.51 -2.34
CA ASP A 131 27.35 1.16 -3.38
C ASP A 131 27.41 2.17 -4.54
N THR A 132 26.36 2.95 -4.73
CA THR A 132 26.29 4.00 -5.75
C THR A 132 26.91 5.33 -5.29
N THR A 133 27.29 5.45 -4.02
CA THR A 133 27.95 6.64 -3.49
C THR A 133 29.28 6.90 -4.21
N PRO A 134 29.53 8.09 -4.75
CA PRO A 134 30.74 8.39 -5.50
C PRO A 134 32.01 8.14 -4.68
N GLY A 135 32.87 7.24 -5.16
CA GLY A 135 34.12 6.89 -4.51
C GLY A 135 34.01 5.82 -3.42
N TRP A 136 32.83 5.21 -3.28
CA TRP A 136 32.63 4.05 -2.41
C TRP A 136 33.36 2.82 -2.97
N ASN A 137 34.09 2.12 -2.12
CA ASN A 137 34.75 0.85 -2.44
C ASN A 137 33.97 -0.27 -1.72
N PRO A 138 33.22 -1.10 -2.43
CA PRO A 138 32.41 -2.14 -1.82
C PRO A 138 33.24 -3.22 -1.12
N ASN A 139 32.71 -3.70 0.01
CA ASN A 139 33.21 -4.86 0.76
C ASN A 139 32.05 -5.88 0.83
N GLU A 140 31.98 -6.78 -0.12
CA GLU A 140 30.81 -7.63 -0.35
C GLU A 140 30.45 -8.48 0.89
N GLY A 141 29.18 -8.34 1.34
CA GLY A 141 28.62 -9.12 2.43
C GLY A 141 29.09 -8.72 3.84
N GLU A 142 29.98 -7.74 3.96
CA GLU A 142 30.53 -7.34 5.25
C GLU A 142 29.59 -6.40 6.03
N PRO A 143 29.71 -6.36 7.37
CA PRO A 143 29.05 -5.37 8.20
C PRO A 143 29.38 -3.93 7.77
N ILE A 144 28.40 -3.02 7.93
CA ILE A 144 28.56 -1.66 7.42
C ILE A 144 29.58 -0.83 8.18
N GLN A 145 29.71 -0.97 9.50
CA GLN A 145 30.57 -0.10 10.27
C GLN A 145 32.06 -0.26 9.90
N PRO A 146 32.65 -1.47 9.85
CA PRO A 146 34.03 -1.66 9.38
C PRO A 146 34.21 -1.20 7.95
N THR A 147 33.22 -1.44 7.07
CA THR A 147 33.28 -1.04 5.67
C THR A 147 33.28 0.50 5.55
N TYR A 148 32.44 1.19 6.31
CA TYR A 148 32.39 2.64 6.36
C TYR A 148 33.71 3.25 6.84
N GLU A 149 34.29 2.71 7.92
CA GLU A 149 35.58 3.18 8.47
C GLU A 149 36.76 3.02 7.50
N ALA A 150 36.68 2.04 6.60
CA ALA A 150 37.67 1.80 5.57
C ALA A 150 37.55 2.72 4.34
N GLN A 151 36.47 3.49 4.19
CA GLN A 151 36.25 4.39 3.07
C GLN A 151 37.13 5.67 3.16
N SER A 152 37.29 6.32 2.00
CA SER A 152 37.90 7.65 1.97
C SER A 152 37.01 8.68 2.68
N GLU A 153 37.61 9.71 3.31
CA GLU A 153 36.87 10.81 3.94
C GLU A 153 35.82 11.45 3.02
N ARG A 154 36.10 11.49 1.73
CA ARG A 154 35.17 12.05 0.72
C ARG A 154 33.95 11.13 0.57
N ALA A 155 34.14 9.83 0.46
CA ALA A 155 33.04 8.89 0.29
C ALA A 155 32.19 8.83 1.58
N GLN A 156 32.83 8.85 2.76
CA GLN A 156 32.14 8.95 4.05
C GLN A 156 31.28 10.21 4.12
N SER A 157 31.85 11.39 3.79
CA SER A 157 31.09 12.66 3.85
C SER A 157 29.90 12.68 2.90
N MET A 158 30.02 12.10 1.71
CA MET A 158 28.92 12.04 0.74
C MET A 158 27.81 11.10 1.21
N LEU A 159 28.18 9.93 1.75
CA LEU A 159 27.18 9.02 2.33
C LEU A 159 26.50 9.64 3.55
N ASP A 160 27.26 10.29 4.44
CA ASP A 160 26.74 10.98 5.61
C ASP A 160 25.71 12.05 5.23
N GLU A 161 25.98 12.86 4.20
CA GLU A 161 25.05 13.89 3.72
C GLU A 161 23.70 13.26 3.33
N ASN A 162 23.72 12.18 2.57
CA ASN A 162 22.51 11.47 2.16
C ASN A 162 21.78 10.83 3.36
N LEU A 163 22.51 10.20 4.27
CA LEU A 163 21.93 9.59 5.48
C LEU A 163 21.29 10.62 6.40
N TYR A 164 21.93 11.78 6.58
CA TYR A 164 21.36 12.88 7.38
C TYR A 164 20.15 13.52 6.70
N GLN A 165 20.06 13.50 5.37
CA GLN A 165 18.86 13.91 4.65
C GLN A 165 17.68 12.97 5.00
N ILE A 166 17.88 11.65 4.96
CA ILE A 166 16.85 10.66 5.33
C ILE A 166 16.42 10.85 6.80
N ILE A 167 17.38 11.04 7.71
CA ILE A 167 17.10 11.30 9.13
C ILE A 167 16.29 12.59 9.31
N GLY A 168 16.61 13.64 8.54
CA GLY A 168 15.86 14.89 8.51
C GLY A 168 14.42 14.68 8.04
N GLN A 169 14.21 13.95 6.94
CA GLN A 169 12.89 13.63 6.41
C GLN A 169 12.05 12.80 7.41
N LEU A 170 12.67 11.86 8.15
CA LEU A 170 12.00 11.15 9.25
C LEU A 170 11.56 12.12 10.36
N SER A 171 12.43 13.09 10.72
CA SER A 171 12.12 14.10 11.73
C SER A 171 10.98 15.02 11.29
N ASP A 172 10.94 15.42 10.04
CA ASP A 172 9.86 16.24 9.45
C ASP A 172 8.52 15.49 9.50
N ASN A 173 8.57 14.16 9.38
CA ASN A 173 7.43 13.26 9.55
C ASN A 173 7.17 12.88 11.02
N GLY A 174 7.80 13.52 12.00
CA GLY A 174 7.54 13.32 13.43
C GLY A 174 8.19 12.09 14.05
N PHE A 175 9.15 11.44 13.38
CA PHE A 175 9.90 10.31 13.90
C PHE A 175 11.31 10.75 14.32
N SER A 176 11.70 10.41 15.53
CA SER A 176 13.11 10.57 15.94
C SER A 176 13.92 9.40 15.40
N ALA A 177 15.03 9.67 14.71
CA ALA A 177 15.87 8.63 14.10
C ALA A 177 17.34 8.98 14.19
N ASP A 178 18.19 7.97 14.19
CA ASP A 178 19.66 8.09 14.05
C ASP A 178 20.21 6.82 13.40
N LEU A 179 21.49 6.85 13.02
CA LEU A 179 22.21 5.66 12.57
C LEU A 179 22.13 4.57 13.65
N TYR A 180 21.84 3.32 13.27
CA TYR A 180 21.50 2.25 14.21
C TYR A 180 22.56 2.04 15.32
N TRP A 181 23.86 2.24 15.01
CA TRP A 181 24.96 2.12 15.99
C TRP A 181 25.07 3.30 16.96
N ARG A 182 24.31 4.38 16.76
CA ARG A 182 24.20 5.53 17.67
C ARG A 182 22.94 5.48 18.50
N VAL A 183 21.94 4.70 18.10
CA VAL A 183 20.67 4.57 18.82
C VAL A 183 20.89 3.86 20.13
N GLN A 184 20.61 4.54 21.23
CA GLN A 184 20.68 3.96 22.59
C GLN A 184 19.34 3.35 23.03
N ASP A 185 18.24 3.88 22.55
CA ASP A 185 16.88 3.46 22.90
C ASP A 185 16.02 3.36 21.63
N PHE A 186 15.86 2.13 21.14
CA PHE A 186 15.06 1.84 19.96
C PHE A 186 13.53 1.96 20.17
N GLN A 187 13.07 2.17 21.42
CA GLN A 187 11.66 2.50 21.66
C GLN A 187 11.35 3.95 21.32
N LYS A 188 12.36 4.82 21.30
CA LYS A 188 12.21 6.25 21.07
C LYS A 188 12.78 6.71 19.73
N ASN A 189 13.73 5.94 19.18
CA ASN A 189 14.46 6.34 17.98
C ASN A 189 14.43 5.21 16.96
N ILE A 190 14.12 5.56 15.74
CA ILE A 190 14.21 4.66 14.59
C ILE A 190 15.67 4.46 14.20
N GLY A 191 16.09 3.21 14.04
CA GLY A 191 17.41 2.88 13.53
C GLY A 191 17.48 2.99 12.01
N VAL A 192 18.43 3.77 11.51
CA VAL A 192 18.76 3.82 10.08
C VAL A 192 19.97 2.95 9.83
N VAL A 193 19.82 1.94 9.00
CA VAL A 193 20.85 0.96 8.63
C VAL A 193 21.25 1.17 7.19
N PRO A 194 22.46 1.66 6.88
CA PRO A 194 22.95 1.74 5.52
C PRO A 194 23.21 0.34 4.94
N VAL A 195 22.68 0.07 3.75
CA VAL A 195 22.79 -1.24 3.10
C VAL A 195 23.04 -1.11 1.60
N SER A 196 23.56 -2.15 1.00
CA SER A 196 23.52 -2.36 -0.45
C SER A 196 22.88 -3.70 -0.77
N ALA A 197 21.75 -3.66 -1.45
CA ALA A 197 21.07 -4.85 -1.95
C ALA A 197 21.90 -5.57 -3.07
N ILE A 198 22.86 -4.90 -3.67
CA ILE A 198 23.73 -5.47 -4.72
C ILE A 198 24.92 -6.17 -4.09
N THR A 199 25.71 -5.46 -3.28
CA THR A 199 26.93 -5.99 -2.69
C THR A 199 26.69 -6.80 -1.42
N GLY A 200 25.57 -6.55 -0.71
CA GLY A 200 25.22 -7.19 0.56
C GLY A 200 25.83 -6.52 1.79
N GLU A 201 26.54 -5.41 1.61
CA GLU A 201 27.07 -4.61 2.72
C GLU A 201 25.94 -4.12 3.60
N GLY A 202 26.11 -4.19 4.93
CA GLY A 202 25.12 -3.77 5.92
C GLY A 202 23.91 -4.70 6.06
N VAL A 203 23.76 -5.71 5.22
CA VAL A 203 22.71 -6.74 5.39
C VAL A 203 22.89 -7.52 6.71
N PRO A 204 24.11 -7.93 7.11
CA PRO A 204 24.35 -8.49 8.44
C PRO A 204 23.83 -7.61 9.58
N ASP A 205 24.09 -6.30 9.50
CA ASP A 205 23.65 -5.32 10.48
C ASP A 205 22.12 -5.19 10.54
N LEU A 206 21.47 -5.14 9.35
CA LEU A 206 20.01 -5.08 9.26
C LEU A 206 19.35 -6.31 9.91
N LEU A 207 19.84 -7.51 9.61
CA LEU A 207 19.33 -8.75 10.20
C LEU A 207 19.56 -8.77 11.73
N THR A 208 20.72 -8.30 12.19
CA THR A 208 21.05 -8.19 13.63
C THR A 208 20.08 -7.25 14.34
N VAL A 209 19.82 -6.08 13.77
CA VAL A 209 18.88 -5.09 14.36
C VAL A 209 17.46 -5.66 14.40
N LEU A 210 17.01 -6.31 13.34
CA LEU A 210 15.68 -6.95 13.28
C LEU A 210 15.54 -8.05 14.33
N MET A 211 16.53 -8.94 14.45
CA MET A 211 16.53 -10.01 15.46
C MET A 211 16.51 -9.43 16.88
N GLY A 212 17.36 -8.42 17.15
CA GLY A 212 17.44 -7.76 18.46
C GLY A 212 16.14 -7.05 18.86
N LEU A 213 15.50 -6.35 17.94
CA LEU A 213 14.22 -5.69 18.17
C LEU A 213 13.09 -6.70 18.41
N SER A 214 13.00 -7.73 17.57
CA SER A 214 12.02 -8.78 17.72
C SER A 214 12.15 -9.52 19.05
N GLN A 215 13.37 -9.90 19.44
CA GLN A 215 13.65 -10.57 20.71
C GLN A 215 13.27 -9.71 21.91
N ARG A 216 13.59 -8.41 21.87
CA ARG A 216 13.47 -7.53 23.04
C ARG A 216 12.05 -7.02 23.28
N PHE A 217 11.29 -6.74 22.20
CA PHE A 217 10.04 -6.00 22.32
C PHE A 217 8.79 -6.84 22.00
N MET A 218 8.95 -8.01 21.36
CA MET A 218 7.81 -8.75 20.83
C MET A 218 7.68 -10.16 21.36
N LYS A 219 8.58 -10.59 22.26
CA LYS A 219 8.61 -11.98 22.75
C LYS A 219 7.29 -12.46 23.37
N GLU A 220 6.56 -11.58 24.06
CA GLU A 220 5.27 -11.93 24.67
C GLU A 220 4.15 -12.09 23.65
N GLU A 221 4.19 -11.33 22.54
CA GLU A 221 3.21 -11.36 21.46
C GLU A 221 3.40 -12.54 20.50
N MET A 222 4.61 -13.12 20.49
CA MET A 222 4.97 -14.25 19.62
C MET A 222 4.69 -15.63 20.21
N ALA A 223 4.16 -15.69 21.45
CA ALA A 223 3.75 -16.96 22.03
C ALA A 223 2.51 -17.51 21.31
N ILE A 224 2.64 -18.67 20.64
CA ILE A 224 1.59 -19.28 19.82
C ILE A 224 1.11 -20.62 20.37
N ASP A 225 -0.11 -20.99 19.99
CA ASP A 225 -0.60 -22.35 20.10
C ASP A 225 -0.23 -23.15 18.85
N VAL A 226 0.95 -23.74 18.84
CA VAL A 226 1.52 -24.52 17.71
C VAL A 226 0.60 -25.64 17.22
N ALA A 227 -0.37 -26.07 18.01
CA ALA A 227 -1.28 -27.18 17.69
C ALA A 227 -2.72 -26.71 17.41
N GLY A 228 -3.03 -25.46 17.67
CA GLY A 228 -4.36 -24.88 17.52
C GLY A 228 -4.86 -24.78 16.06
N PRO A 229 -6.12 -24.39 15.87
CA PRO A 229 -6.66 -24.11 14.56
C PRO A 229 -5.96 -22.90 13.93
N GLY A 230 -5.59 -23.04 12.66
CA GLY A 230 -4.81 -22.03 11.94
C GLY A 230 -5.56 -20.71 11.79
N LYS A 231 -4.83 -19.60 11.97
CA LYS A 231 -5.26 -18.24 11.66
C LYS A 231 -4.27 -17.60 10.70
N GLY A 232 -4.80 -16.97 9.67
CA GLY A 232 -3.99 -16.33 8.64
C GLY A 232 -4.73 -15.20 7.96
N THR A 233 -4.03 -14.57 7.01
CA THR A 233 -4.56 -13.51 6.15
C THR A 233 -4.23 -13.84 4.70
N VAL A 234 -5.17 -13.58 3.80
CA VAL A 234 -4.99 -13.70 2.36
C VAL A 234 -4.02 -12.63 1.89
N LEU A 235 -2.96 -13.03 1.19
CA LEU A 235 -2.06 -12.10 0.51
C LEU A 235 -2.55 -11.81 -0.90
N GLU A 236 -2.93 -12.88 -1.63
CA GLU A 236 -3.30 -12.79 -3.04
C GLU A 236 -4.24 -13.92 -3.42
N VAL A 237 -5.12 -13.66 -4.39
CA VAL A 237 -6.00 -14.66 -5.01
C VAL A 237 -5.57 -14.83 -6.47
N LYS A 238 -5.30 -16.08 -6.88
CA LYS A 238 -4.81 -16.39 -8.23
C LYS A 238 -5.58 -17.57 -8.83
N ASP A 239 -5.73 -17.55 -10.15
CA ASP A 239 -6.18 -18.72 -10.90
C ASP A 239 -4.97 -19.54 -11.34
N GLU A 240 -4.84 -20.74 -10.78
CA GLU A 240 -3.73 -21.65 -11.06
C GLU A 240 -4.13 -22.80 -11.99
N ARG A 241 -3.33 -23.01 -13.02
CA ARG A 241 -3.58 -24.04 -14.03
C ARG A 241 -3.69 -25.43 -13.41
N GLY A 242 -4.89 -26.01 -13.41
CA GLY A 242 -5.18 -27.34 -12.88
C GLY A 242 -5.67 -27.36 -11.43
N PHE A 243 -5.67 -26.24 -10.74
CA PHE A 243 -6.19 -26.10 -9.37
C PHE A 243 -7.41 -25.16 -9.29
N GLY A 244 -7.62 -24.29 -10.30
CA GLY A 244 -8.61 -23.22 -10.27
C GLY A 244 -8.17 -22.08 -9.35
N ALA A 245 -9.12 -21.37 -8.75
CA ALA A 245 -8.82 -20.30 -7.81
C ALA A 245 -8.05 -20.84 -6.61
N THR A 246 -6.94 -20.17 -6.29
CA THR A 246 -6.06 -20.47 -5.16
C THR A 246 -5.84 -19.20 -4.35
N VAL A 247 -5.67 -19.38 -3.05
CA VAL A 247 -5.37 -18.32 -2.11
C VAL A 247 -3.94 -18.49 -1.59
N ASP A 248 -3.13 -17.45 -1.78
CA ASP A 248 -1.86 -17.29 -1.11
C ASP A 248 -2.12 -16.60 0.23
N ALA A 249 -1.77 -17.23 1.34
CA ALA A 249 -2.02 -16.73 2.67
C ALA A 249 -0.81 -16.86 3.58
N VAL A 250 -0.64 -15.93 4.51
CA VAL A 250 0.31 -16.06 5.64
C VAL A 250 -0.45 -16.54 6.86
N MET A 251 -0.02 -17.66 7.40
CA MET A 251 -0.51 -18.17 8.67
C MET A 251 0.32 -17.56 9.80
N TYR A 252 -0.30 -16.88 10.75
CA TYR A 252 0.39 -16.26 11.88
C TYR A 252 0.16 -16.97 13.22
N ASP A 253 -0.82 -17.89 13.29
CA ASP A 253 -1.10 -18.70 14.47
C ASP A 253 -1.63 -20.08 14.05
N GLY A 254 -1.40 -21.11 14.86
CA GLY A 254 -1.92 -22.45 14.66
C GLY A 254 -1.40 -23.17 13.39
N VAL A 255 -2.16 -24.15 12.93
CA VAL A 255 -1.83 -25.00 11.77
C VAL A 255 -3.03 -25.17 10.86
N ILE A 256 -2.79 -25.12 9.53
CA ILE A 256 -3.74 -25.53 8.49
C ILE A 256 -3.30 -26.83 7.85
N ARG A 257 -4.26 -27.73 7.56
CA ARG A 257 -4.02 -29.05 6.95
C ARG A 257 -4.90 -29.28 5.74
N THR A 258 -4.44 -30.10 4.83
CA THR A 258 -5.31 -30.68 3.78
C THR A 258 -6.49 -31.40 4.40
N GLY A 259 -7.70 -31.08 3.95
CA GLY A 259 -8.96 -31.60 4.50
C GLY A 259 -9.56 -30.76 5.64
N ASP A 260 -8.87 -29.70 6.11
CA ASP A 260 -9.46 -28.77 7.07
C ASP A 260 -10.58 -27.95 6.39
N THR A 261 -11.68 -27.75 7.13
CA THR A 261 -12.67 -26.72 6.77
C THR A 261 -12.13 -25.36 7.19
N VAL A 262 -12.16 -24.41 6.26
CA VAL A 262 -11.71 -23.03 6.47
C VAL A 262 -12.82 -22.05 6.14
N VAL A 263 -12.82 -20.93 6.85
CA VAL A 263 -13.63 -19.76 6.54
C VAL A 263 -12.70 -18.65 6.04
N VAL A 264 -12.96 -18.16 4.84
CA VAL A 264 -12.18 -17.10 4.18
C VAL A 264 -13.08 -15.89 3.94
N GLY A 265 -12.59 -14.69 4.18
CA GLY A 265 -13.34 -13.48 3.86
C GLY A 265 -13.51 -13.32 2.35
N GLY A 266 -14.74 -13.06 1.92
CA GLY A 266 -15.13 -12.90 0.52
C GLY A 266 -15.79 -11.53 0.26
N GLN A 267 -16.03 -11.21 -1.02
CA GLN A 267 -16.69 -9.96 -1.46
C GLN A 267 -18.14 -9.79 -0.98
N GLY A 268 -18.65 -10.72 -0.20
CA GLY A 268 -19.99 -10.70 0.35
C GLY A 268 -20.00 -11.48 1.65
N ASP A 269 -20.73 -12.60 1.68
CA ASP A 269 -20.65 -13.52 2.82
C ASP A 269 -19.31 -14.27 2.86
N PRO A 270 -18.78 -14.59 4.06
CA PRO A 270 -17.60 -15.42 4.19
C PRO A 270 -17.74 -16.77 3.48
N ILE A 271 -16.67 -17.17 2.81
CA ILE A 271 -16.59 -18.41 2.05
C ILE A 271 -16.22 -19.54 3.01
N VAL A 272 -17.06 -20.58 3.10
CA VAL A 272 -16.78 -21.79 3.84
C VAL A 272 -16.40 -22.88 2.86
N THR A 273 -15.18 -23.40 2.96
CA THR A 273 -14.67 -24.39 2.00
C THR A 273 -13.71 -25.37 2.66
N GLU A 274 -13.47 -26.53 1.99
CA GLU A 274 -12.51 -27.54 2.44
C GLU A 274 -11.20 -27.42 1.64
N VAL A 275 -10.09 -27.35 2.32
CA VAL A 275 -8.75 -27.31 1.72
C VAL A 275 -8.46 -28.61 0.99
N ARG A 276 -8.44 -28.57 -0.34
CA ARG A 276 -8.13 -29.74 -1.19
C ARG A 276 -6.66 -30.03 -1.31
N ALA A 277 -5.86 -28.98 -1.37
CA ALA A 277 -4.40 -29.07 -1.45
C ALA A 277 -3.75 -27.86 -0.79
N LEU A 278 -2.64 -28.11 -0.12
CA LEU A 278 -1.67 -27.11 0.30
C LEU A 278 -0.44 -27.27 -0.57
N LEU A 279 0.03 -26.16 -1.14
CA LEU A 279 1.12 -26.14 -2.10
C LEU A 279 2.26 -25.30 -1.54
N GLN A 280 3.49 -25.80 -1.73
CA GLN A 280 4.72 -25.06 -1.47
C GLN A 280 5.58 -25.01 -2.73
N PRO A 281 6.37 -23.96 -2.97
CA PRO A 281 7.34 -23.94 -4.05
C PRO A 281 8.39 -25.03 -3.87
N GLN A 282 8.83 -25.64 -4.96
CA GLN A 282 9.95 -26.59 -4.91
C GLN A 282 11.26 -25.83 -4.62
N PRO A 283 12.21 -26.45 -3.87
CA PRO A 283 13.53 -25.90 -3.66
C PRO A 283 14.23 -25.57 -5.00
N LEU A 284 14.93 -24.44 -5.08
CA LEU A 284 15.58 -23.93 -6.29
C LEU A 284 16.54 -24.93 -6.98
N ALA A 285 17.02 -25.95 -6.27
CA ALA A 285 17.91 -26.98 -6.80
C ALA A 285 17.23 -27.94 -7.79
N GLU A 286 15.90 -28.01 -7.82
CA GLU A 286 15.13 -28.99 -8.60
C GLU A 286 14.32 -28.38 -9.76
N ILE A 287 14.46 -27.09 -10.08
CA ILE A 287 13.74 -26.39 -11.16
C ILE A 287 14.10 -26.91 -12.58
N ARG A 288 14.31 -28.18 -12.74
CA ARG A 288 14.48 -28.83 -14.07
C ARG A 288 13.22 -29.54 -14.57
N THR A 289 12.14 -29.51 -13.81
CA THR A 289 10.86 -30.15 -14.16
C THR A 289 9.72 -29.14 -14.16
N GLU A 290 8.72 -29.33 -15.03
CA GLU A 290 7.57 -28.45 -15.24
C GLU A 290 6.66 -28.23 -14.01
N LYS A 291 6.95 -28.83 -12.86
CA LYS A 291 6.18 -28.64 -11.62
C LYS A 291 6.83 -27.57 -10.77
N GLN A 292 6.17 -26.42 -10.66
CA GLN A 292 6.60 -25.29 -9.83
C GLN A 292 6.29 -25.50 -8.34
N PHE A 293 5.34 -26.39 -7.99
CA PHE A 293 4.84 -26.60 -6.63
C PHE A 293 4.82 -28.07 -6.26
N GLU A 294 5.02 -28.34 -4.97
CA GLU A 294 4.74 -29.67 -4.37
C GLU A 294 3.59 -29.56 -3.37
N THR A 295 2.86 -30.65 -3.21
CA THR A 295 1.77 -30.72 -2.26
C THR A 295 2.28 -31.14 -0.89
N VAL A 296 1.94 -30.37 0.14
CA VAL A 296 2.27 -30.62 1.54
C VAL A 296 1.04 -31.00 2.33
N ALA A 297 1.22 -31.75 3.44
CA ALA A 297 0.12 -32.17 4.28
C ALA A 297 -0.38 -31.10 5.24
N GLU A 298 0.55 -30.23 5.69
CA GLU A 298 0.24 -29.18 6.67
C GLU A 298 1.12 -27.95 6.46
N GLY A 299 0.60 -26.76 6.85
CA GLY A 299 1.31 -25.49 6.95
C GLY A 299 1.15 -24.95 8.37
N GLY A 300 2.28 -24.63 9.01
CA GLY A 300 2.31 -24.12 10.39
C GLY A 300 2.23 -22.61 10.48
N ALA A 301 2.20 -22.10 11.71
CA ALA A 301 2.31 -20.66 12.00
C ALA A 301 3.64 -20.09 11.49
N ALA A 302 3.61 -18.81 11.10
CA ALA A 302 4.69 -18.10 10.44
C ALA A 302 5.15 -18.79 9.15
N ALA A 303 4.18 -19.20 8.31
CA ALA A 303 4.43 -19.77 7.00
C ALA A 303 3.49 -19.18 5.96
N GLY A 304 4.03 -18.91 4.76
CA GLY A 304 3.21 -18.64 3.58
C GLY A 304 2.69 -19.96 3.00
N VAL A 305 1.41 -20.07 2.75
CA VAL A 305 0.78 -21.27 2.17
C VAL A 305 -0.07 -20.86 0.96
N LYS A 306 -0.01 -21.68 -0.10
CA LYS A 306 -0.97 -21.62 -1.19
C LYS A 306 -2.02 -22.70 -0.97
N SER A 307 -3.26 -22.30 -0.79
CA SER A 307 -4.38 -23.20 -0.60
C SER A 307 -5.24 -23.26 -1.85
N ALA A 308 -5.49 -24.49 -2.33
CA ALA A 308 -6.48 -24.74 -3.36
C ALA A 308 -7.75 -25.31 -2.71
N ALA A 309 -8.88 -24.66 -2.94
CA ALA A 309 -10.19 -25.09 -2.45
C ALA A 309 -11.29 -24.65 -3.42
N PRO A 310 -12.50 -25.21 -3.34
CA PRO A 310 -13.64 -24.71 -4.12
C PRO A 310 -14.04 -23.28 -3.72
N ASP A 311 -14.68 -22.59 -4.64
CA ASP A 311 -15.38 -21.31 -4.41
C ASP A 311 -14.49 -20.16 -3.87
N LEU A 312 -13.17 -20.22 -4.11
CA LEU A 312 -12.22 -19.18 -3.69
C LEU A 312 -12.18 -17.98 -4.65
N ASP A 313 -12.94 -18.00 -5.75
CA ASP A 313 -12.96 -16.94 -6.75
C ASP A 313 -13.40 -15.59 -6.17
N ASP A 314 -14.26 -15.61 -5.15
CA ASP A 314 -14.76 -14.41 -4.47
C ASP A 314 -13.95 -14.05 -3.20
N ALA A 315 -12.84 -14.75 -2.93
CA ALA A 315 -11.97 -14.42 -1.81
C ALA A 315 -11.27 -13.05 -2.03
N MET A 316 -11.02 -12.33 -0.95
CA MET A 316 -10.41 -11.00 -1.03
C MET A 316 -8.99 -11.00 -0.47
N ALA A 317 -8.07 -10.30 -1.17
CA ALA A 317 -6.76 -9.99 -0.61
C ALA A 317 -6.89 -9.09 0.62
N GLY A 318 -6.14 -9.41 1.67
CA GLY A 318 -6.25 -8.78 3.00
C GLY A 318 -7.31 -9.39 3.92
N ALA A 319 -8.13 -10.32 3.42
CA ALA A 319 -9.19 -10.93 4.23
C ALA A 319 -8.65 -12.02 5.18
N PRO A 320 -9.32 -12.26 6.33
CA PRO A 320 -8.94 -13.28 7.27
C PRO A 320 -9.18 -14.69 6.72
N VAL A 321 -8.31 -15.62 7.12
CA VAL A 321 -8.45 -17.08 6.93
C VAL A 321 -8.48 -17.72 8.31
N ARG A 322 -9.51 -18.51 8.58
CA ARG A 322 -9.73 -19.20 9.88
C ARG A 322 -10.02 -20.67 9.67
N VAL A 323 -9.26 -21.55 10.34
CA VAL A 323 -9.53 -22.99 10.37
C VAL A 323 -10.61 -23.28 11.40
N VAL A 324 -11.64 -24.04 11.01
CA VAL A 324 -12.79 -24.34 11.87
C VAL A 324 -12.42 -25.32 12.99
N ARG A 325 -11.89 -26.48 12.64
CA ARG A 325 -11.44 -27.60 13.50
C ARG A 325 -12.33 -27.85 14.75
N ASP A 326 -11.94 -27.42 15.94
CA ASP A 326 -12.59 -27.69 17.22
C ASP A 326 -13.74 -26.70 17.54
N ARG A 327 -14.11 -25.84 16.60
CA ARG A 327 -15.18 -24.83 16.70
C ARG A 327 -16.32 -25.16 15.74
N THR A 328 -17.45 -24.52 15.90
CA THR A 328 -18.53 -24.62 14.92
C THR A 328 -18.29 -23.65 13.75
N GLU A 329 -18.72 -24.03 12.54
CA GLU A 329 -18.65 -23.14 11.36
C GLU A 329 -19.32 -21.80 11.63
N ALA A 330 -20.46 -21.79 12.31
CA ALA A 330 -21.20 -20.57 12.62
C ALA A 330 -20.41 -19.59 13.50
N GLU A 331 -19.67 -20.09 14.51
CA GLU A 331 -18.82 -19.26 15.36
C GLU A 331 -17.67 -18.63 14.57
N VAL A 332 -17.07 -19.39 13.65
CA VAL A 332 -15.96 -18.92 12.83
C VAL A 332 -16.43 -17.94 11.75
N ILE A 333 -17.61 -18.18 11.16
CA ILE A 333 -18.25 -17.23 10.23
C ILE A 333 -18.51 -15.89 10.91
N GLU A 334 -19.06 -15.90 12.13
CA GLU A 334 -19.31 -14.65 12.87
C GLU A 334 -18.01 -13.93 13.25
N GLU A 335 -16.95 -14.68 13.59
CA GLU A 335 -15.62 -14.10 13.81
C GLU A 335 -15.11 -13.37 12.55
N VAL A 336 -15.15 -14.04 11.39
CA VAL A 336 -14.73 -13.47 10.11
C VAL A 336 -15.60 -12.27 9.71
N LYS A 337 -16.92 -12.37 9.86
CA LYS A 337 -17.84 -11.26 9.61
C LYS A 337 -17.53 -10.05 10.49
N ALA A 338 -17.28 -10.28 11.77
CA ALA A 338 -16.95 -9.20 12.69
C ALA A 338 -15.60 -8.53 12.34
N GLU A 339 -14.62 -9.30 11.86
CA GLU A 339 -13.35 -8.75 11.38
C GLU A 339 -13.53 -7.91 10.11
N LEU A 340 -14.36 -8.38 9.17
CA LEU A 340 -14.65 -7.65 7.93
C LEU A 340 -15.47 -6.38 8.21
N ALA A 341 -16.41 -6.43 9.17
CA ALA A 341 -17.24 -5.28 9.55
C ALA A 341 -16.44 -4.15 10.23
N GLU A 342 -15.28 -4.44 10.80
CA GLU A 342 -14.39 -3.39 11.34
C GLU A 342 -13.72 -2.56 10.22
N ILE A 343 -13.73 -3.04 8.98
CA ILE A 343 -13.22 -2.37 7.78
C ILE A 343 -14.42 -1.77 6.99
N GLU A 344 -15.58 -1.60 7.64
CA GLU A 344 -16.74 -1.00 7.00
C GLU A 344 -16.43 0.47 6.67
N VAL A 345 -16.33 0.75 5.37
CA VAL A 345 -16.21 2.12 4.87
C VAL A 345 -17.58 2.78 4.99
N GLU A 346 -17.67 3.90 5.69
CA GLU A 346 -18.89 4.69 5.72
C GLU A 346 -19.24 5.15 4.30
N THR A 347 -20.44 4.80 3.83
CA THR A 347 -20.93 5.19 2.50
C THR A 347 -22.11 6.14 2.64
N GLU A 348 -22.20 7.09 1.72
CA GLU A 348 -23.24 8.10 1.66
C GLU A 348 -24.18 7.87 0.48
N GLU A 349 -25.31 8.58 0.43
CA GLU A 349 -26.27 8.52 -0.68
C GLU A 349 -25.72 9.19 -1.97
N ASP A 350 -24.67 10.00 -1.86
CA ASP A 350 -23.98 10.68 -2.95
C ASP A 350 -22.48 10.73 -2.66
N GLY A 351 -21.63 10.49 -3.64
CA GLY A 351 -20.18 10.45 -3.47
C GLY A 351 -19.48 9.74 -4.63
N VAL A 352 -18.19 9.51 -4.44
CA VAL A 352 -17.35 8.82 -5.42
C VAL A 352 -17.40 7.31 -5.26
N VAL A 353 -17.08 6.57 -6.32
CA VAL A 353 -16.85 5.12 -6.26
C VAL A 353 -15.37 4.87 -6.02
N VAL A 354 -15.06 4.04 -5.05
CA VAL A 354 -13.68 3.70 -4.65
C VAL A 354 -13.40 2.23 -4.94
N LYS A 355 -12.29 1.96 -5.59
CA LYS A 355 -11.81 0.60 -5.88
C LYS A 355 -10.35 0.49 -5.45
N ALA A 356 -10.02 -0.62 -4.79
CA ALA A 356 -8.65 -0.90 -4.35
C ALA A 356 -8.29 -2.37 -4.54
N ASP A 357 -7.01 -2.66 -4.60
CA ASP A 357 -6.47 -4.02 -4.77
C ASP A 357 -6.69 -4.91 -3.55
N THR A 358 -6.70 -4.32 -2.34
CA THR A 358 -6.82 -5.05 -1.08
C THR A 358 -7.74 -4.33 -0.09
N LEU A 359 -8.20 -5.05 0.94
CA LEU A 359 -8.98 -4.46 2.04
C LEU A 359 -8.21 -3.37 2.79
N GLY A 360 -6.90 -3.58 3.03
CA GLY A 360 -6.06 -2.59 3.70
C GLY A 360 -5.88 -1.31 2.89
N SER A 361 -5.72 -1.43 1.57
CA SER A 361 -5.67 -0.28 0.66
C SER A 361 -7.01 0.45 0.62
N LEU A 362 -8.12 -0.29 0.58
CA LEU A 362 -9.47 0.29 0.60
C LEU A 362 -9.70 1.11 1.86
N GLU A 363 -9.31 0.59 3.01
CA GLU A 363 -9.39 1.30 4.29
C GLU A 363 -8.49 2.54 4.32
N ALA A 364 -7.24 2.43 3.83
CA ALA A 364 -6.34 3.57 3.75
C ALA A 364 -6.93 4.68 2.86
N MET A 365 -7.50 4.32 1.70
CA MET A 365 -8.20 5.27 0.83
C MET A 365 -9.40 5.91 1.51
N ALA A 366 -10.23 5.11 2.20
CA ALA A 366 -11.41 5.62 2.89
C ALA A 366 -11.05 6.66 3.95
N ASN A 367 -10.03 6.36 4.78
CA ASN A 367 -9.53 7.29 5.78
C ASN A 367 -8.99 8.60 5.17
N ALA A 368 -8.24 8.49 4.07
CA ALA A 368 -7.68 9.65 3.39
C ALA A 368 -8.76 10.52 2.71
N LEU A 369 -9.82 9.89 2.17
CA LEU A 369 -10.98 10.59 1.61
C LEU A 369 -11.83 11.25 2.70
N GLU A 370 -11.97 10.62 3.88
CA GLU A 370 -12.62 11.23 5.04
C GLU A 370 -11.87 12.48 5.51
N GLU A 371 -10.53 12.43 5.60
CA GLU A 371 -9.68 13.59 5.91
C GLU A 371 -9.81 14.73 4.88
N ALA A 372 -10.03 14.37 3.61
CA ALA A 372 -10.27 15.32 2.50
C ALA A 372 -11.75 15.76 2.38
N GLU A 373 -12.63 15.30 3.27
CA GLU A 373 -14.08 15.57 3.25
C GLU A 373 -14.76 15.15 1.93
N VAL A 374 -14.26 14.08 1.30
CA VAL A 374 -14.82 13.52 0.05
C VAL A 374 -15.77 12.37 0.39
N PRO A 375 -17.08 12.50 0.09
CA PRO A 375 -18.03 11.45 0.40
C PRO A 375 -17.86 10.23 -0.51
N ILE A 376 -18.09 9.04 0.04
CA ILE A 376 -17.96 7.76 -0.67
C ILE A 376 -19.35 7.18 -0.90
N LEU A 377 -19.73 6.99 -2.17
CA LEU A 377 -20.96 6.31 -2.55
C LEU A 377 -20.84 4.79 -2.45
N ARG A 378 -19.69 4.25 -2.85
CA ARG A 378 -19.39 2.83 -2.81
C ARG A 378 -17.89 2.57 -2.74
N ALA A 379 -17.50 1.57 -1.96
CA ALA A 379 -16.11 1.13 -1.82
C ALA A 379 -16.03 -0.40 -1.94
N GLU A 380 -15.17 -0.92 -2.82
CA GLU A 380 -15.01 -2.36 -3.04
C GLU A 380 -13.58 -2.73 -3.42
N VAL A 381 -13.18 -3.96 -3.08
CA VAL A 381 -11.92 -4.56 -3.52
C VAL A 381 -12.06 -5.17 -4.90
N GLY A 382 -11.02 -5.05 -5.74
CA GLY A 382 -10.91 -5.66 -7.06
C GLY A 382 -10.98 -4.66 -8.21
N ASP A 383 -10.81 -5.16 -9.44
CA ASP A 383 -10.76 -4.37 -10.67
C ASP A 383 -12.06 -3.61 -10.96
N ILE A 384 -11.91 -2.55 -11.73
CA ILE A 384 -13.04 -1.69 -12.11
C ILE A 384 -13.89 -2.39 -13.18
N ALA A 385 -15.11 -2.72 -12.80
CA ALA A 385 -16.09 -3.42 -13.61
C ALA A 385 -17.16 -2.46 -14.21
N PRO A 386 -17.93 -2.88 -15.22
CA PRO A 386 -19.02 -2.09 -15.80
C PRO A 386 -20.02 -1.56 -14.77
N ARG A 387 -20.33 -2.37 -13.77
CA ARG A 387 -21.24 -1.97 -12.68
C ARG A 387 -20.74 -0.76 -11.88
N ASP A 388 -19.42 -0.61 -11.74
CA ASP A 388 -18.83 0.49 -10.96
C ASP A 388 -19.01 1.80 -11.74
N VAL A 389 -18.88 1.77 -13.08
CA VAL A 389 -19.17 2.90 -13.97
C VAL A 389 -20.65 3.28 -13.85
N ALA A 390 -21.56 2.31 -13.95
CA ALA A 390 -22.99 2.55 -13.84
C ALA A 390 -23.39 3.16 -12.48
N ILE A 391 -22.74 2.73 -11.40
CA ILE A 391 -22.96 3.28 -10.06
C ILE A 391 -22.44 4.72 -9.96
N ALA A 392 -21.23 4.99 -10.43
CA ALA A 392 -20.66 6.34 -10.43
C ALA A 392 -21.50 7.34 -11.23
N GLU A 393 -22.15 6.89 -12.32
CA GLU A 393 -23.06 7.71 -13.12
C GLU A 393 -24.33 8.13 -12.34
N THR A 394 -24.73 7.38 -11.30
CA THR A 394 -25.90 7.70 -10.46
C THR A 394 -25.64 8.83 -9.46
N ALA A 395 -24.40 9.26 -9.29
CA ALA A 395 -24.08 10.36 -8.38
C ALA A 395 -24.85 11.64 -8.73
N ASN A 396 -25.34 12.35 -7.72
CA ASN A 396 -26.18 13.53 -7.91
C ASN A 396 -25.38 14.77 -8.30
N GLN A 397 -24.18 14.91 -7.76
CA GLN A 397 -23.28 16.02 -8.06
C GLN A 397 -22.31 15.61 -9.17
N ASP A 398 -22.10 16.50 -10.13
CA ASP A 398 -21.24 16.21 -11.28
C ASP A 398 -19.77 15.94 -10.89
N GLU A 399 -19.32 16.54 -9.79
CA GLU A 399 -17.98 16.26 -9.22
C GLU A 399 -17.87 14.86 -8.62
N HIS A 400 -18.96 14.25 -8.18
CA HIS A 400 -18.99 12.90 -7.62
C HIS A 400 -19.10 11.80 -8.68
N LYS A 401 -19.34 12.14 -9.94
CA LYS A 401 -19.29 11.18 -11.05
C LYS A 401 -17.85 10.78 -11.36
N ALA A 402 -17.21 10.15 -10.38
CA ALA A 402 -15.83 9.76 -10.44
C ALA A 402 -15.61 8.37 -9.84
N ILE A 403 -14.63 7.66 -10.40
CA ILE A 403 -14.11 6.41 -9.85
C ILE A 403 -12.66 6.66 -9.46
N LEU A 404 -12.33 6.36 -8.21
CA LEU A 404 -10.98 6.41 -7.68
C LEU A 404 -10.46 4.97 -7.55
N GLY A 405 -9.55 4.58 -8.42
CA GLY A 405 -8.96 3.25 -8.48
C GLY A 405 -7.51 3.26 -7.98
N PHE A 406 -7.26 2.57 -6.87
CA PHE A 406 -5.92 2.41 -6.31
C PHE A 406 -5.36 1.04 -6.66
N ASN A 407 -4.30 1.02 -7.46
CA ASN A 407 -3.59 -0.19 -7.89
C ASN A 407 -4.51 -1.29 -8.46
N VAL A 408 -5.52 -0.89 -9.22
CA VAL A 408 -6.50 -1.77 -9.87
C VAL A 408 -6.58 -1.47 -11.37
N ASP A 409 -6.90 -2.50 -12.14
CA ASP A 409 -7.06 -2.39 -13.58
C ASP A 409 -8.51 -2.06 -13.98
N LEU A 410 -8.65 -1.42 -15.14
CA LEU A 410 -9.94 -1.25 -15.80
C LEU A 410 -10.22 -2.46 -16.68
N LEU A 411 -11.24 -3.24 -16.34
CA LEU A 411 -11.64 -4.39 -17.14
C LEU A 411 -12.02 -3.98 -18.57
N SER A 412 -11.70 -4.83 -19.54
CA SER A 412 -11.91 -4.52 -20.96
C SER A 412 -13.37 -4.20 -21.30
N ASN A 413 -14.32 -4.87 -20.64
CA ASN A 413 -15.76 -4.62 -20.80
C ASN A 413 -16.26 -3.34 -20.09
N ALA A 414 -15.51 -2.80 -19.13
CA ALA A 414 -15.85 -1.53 -18.47
C ALA A 414 -15.34 -0.31 -19.24
N ARG A 415 -14.37 -0.49 -20.13
CA ARG A 415 -13.78 0.60 -20.93
C ARG A 415 -14.80 1.24 -21.87
N ASP A 416 -15.56 0.43 -22.57
CA ASP A 416 -16.57 0.91 -23.52
C ASP A 416 -17.68 1.70 -22.79
N GLU A 417 -18.08 1.26 -21.59
CA GLU A 417 -19.05 1.95 -20.75
C GLU A 417 -18.52 3.26 -20.21
N LEU A 418 -17.26 3.27 -19.76
CA LEU A 418 -16.61 4.49 -19.26
C LEU A 418 -16.46 5.55 -20.35
N GLU A 419 -16.16 5.16 -21.60
CA GLU A 419 -16.09 6.08 -22.74
C GLU A 419 -17.46 6.68 -23.10
N ALA A 420 -18.55 5.98 -22.81
CA ALA A 420 -19.92 6.41 -23.09
C ALA A 420 -20.55 7.24 -21.95
N ALA A 421 -20.08 7.06 -20.72
CA ALA A 421 -20.59 7.70 -19.52
C ALA A 421 -19.90 9.04 -19.22
N ASP A 422 -20.58 9.96 -18.54
CA ASP A 422 -19.98 11.19 -17.98
C ASP A 422 -19.33 10.90 -16.62
N VAL A 423 -18.45 9.92 -16.59
CA VAL A 423 -17.73 9.48 -15.38
C VAL A 423 -16.24 9.67 -15.59
N LYS A 424 -15.56 10.25 -14.61
CA LYS A 424 -14.11 10.42 -14.64
C LYS A 424 -13.43 9.29 -13.87
N LEU A 425 -12.46 8.65 -14.49
CA LEU A 425 -11.58 7.68 -13.83
C LEU A 425 -10.27 8.35 -13.41
N PHE A 426 -9.91 8.15 -12.15
CA PHE A 426 -8.60 8.41 -11.59
C PHE A 426 -8.00 7.06 -11.19
N SER A 427 -6.80 6.76 -11.62
CA SER A 427 -6.10 5.53 -11.28
C SER A 427 -4.64 5.85 -11.05
N ASP A 428 -4.17 5.54 -9.86
CA ASP A 428 -2.80 5.76 -9.42
C ASP A 428 -2.38 4.67 -8.43
N ASP A 429 -1.09 4.57 -8.18
CA ASP A 429 -0.49 3.69 -7.18
C ASP A 429 -0.03 4.46 -5.91
N VAL A 430 -0.39 5.74 -5.80
CA VAL A 430 -0.20 6.63 -4.64
C VAL A 430 -1.53 7.23 -4.23
N ILE A 431 -2.00 6.94 -3.01
CA ILE A 431 -3.32 7.38 -2.52
C ILE A 431 -3.42 8.90 -2.49
N TYR A 432 -2.40 9.58 -1.98
CA TYR A 432 -2.41 11.04 -1.88
C TYR A 432 -2.42 11.72 -3.25
N GLN A 433 -1.70 11.19 -4.24
CA GLN A 433 -1.72 11.70 -5.61
C GLN A 433 -3.11 11.54 -6.24
N LEU A 434 -3.74 10.40 -6.01
CA LEU A 434 -5.08 10.10 -6.48
C LEU A 434 -6.12 11.11 -5.95
N ILE A 435 -5.99 11.47 -4.66
CA ILE A 435 -6.86 12.45 -4.02
C ILE A 435 -6.59 13.87 -4.54
N GLU A 436 -5.32 14.26 -4.67
CA GLU A 436 -4.93 15.57 -5.19
C GLU A 436 -5.41 15.78 -6.63
N ASP A 437 -5.30 14.76 -7.48
CA ASP A 437 -5.81 14.80 -8.85
C ASP A 437 -7.34 14.95 -8.89
N TYR A 438 -8.04 14.25 -7.98
CA TYR A 438 -9.48 14.38 -7.83
C TYR A 438 -9.88 15.77 -7.31
N GLU A 439 -9.23 16.31 -6.30
CA GLU A 439 -9.49 17.67 -5.78
C GLU A 439 -9.27 18.72 -6.86
N THR A 440 -8.20 18.61 -7.64
CA THR A 440 -7.91 19.47 -8.79
C THR A 440 -9.07 19.45 -9.80
N PHE A 441 -9.57 18.26 -10.13
CA PHE A 441 -10.72 18.10 -11.00
C PHE A 441 -12.00 18.75 -10.43
N VAL A 442 -12.26 18.59 -9.14
CA VAL A 442 -13.40 19.23 -8.44
C VAL A 442 -13.30 20.76 -8.54
N GLU A 443 -12.12 21.32 -8.30
CA GLU A 443 -11.90 22.75 -8.43
C GLU A 443 -12.13 23.26 -9.87
N GLU A 444 -11.63 22.53 -10.86
CA GLU A 444 -11.85 22.87 -12.27
C GLU A 444 -13.32 22.81 -12.65
N ARG A 445 -14.06 21.79 -12.22
CA ARG A 445 -15.51 21.66 -12.45
C ARG A 445 -16.27 22.81 -11.78
N LYS A 446 -15.99 23.15 -10.53
CA LYS A 446 -16.60 24.27 -9.81
C LYS A 446 -16.32 25.60 -10.51
N ARG A 447 -15.09 25.80 -10.99
CA ARG A 447 -14.71 27.02 -11.77
C ARG A 447 -15.49 27.12 -13.07
N ALA A 448 -15.58 26.03 -13.83
CA ALA A 448 -16.34 25.99 -15.09
C ALA A 448 -17.83 26.24 -14.88
N GLN A 449 -18.42 25.70 -13.82
CA GLN A 449 -19.82 25.99 -13.46
C GLN A 449 -20.01 27.47 -13.08
N GLN A 450 -19.12 28.06 -12.30
CA GLN A 450 -19.17 29.48 -11.96
C GLN A 450 -19.04 30.38 -13.19
N GLU A 451 -18.17 30.08 -14.13
CA GLU A 451 -18.03 30.80 -15.40
C GLU A 451 -19.32 30.71 -16.22
N THR A 452 -19.91 29.49 -16.31
CA THR A 452 -21.18 29.29 -17.03
C THR A 452 -22.33 30.09 -16.40
N VAL A 453 -22.38 30.15 -15.07
CA VAL A 453 -23.37 30.99 -14.34
C VAL A 453 -23.10 32.48 -14.56
N LEU A 454 -21.84 32.90 -14.51
CA LEU A 454 -21.45 34.29 -14.75
C LEU A 454 -21.74 34.73 -16.19
N ASP A 455 -21.59 33.85 -17.18
CA ASP A 455 -21.94 34.14 -18.58
C ASP A 455 -23.46 34.24 -18.80
N LYS A 456 -24.27 33.55 -18.00
CA LYS A 456 -25.75 33.68 -18.01
C LYS A 456 -26.23 34.94 -17.28
N ILE A 457 -25.42 35.50 -16.39
CA ILE A 457 -25.78 36.73 -15.68
C ILE A 457 -25.57 37.91 -16.61
N VAL A 458 -26.64 38.61 -16.92
CA VAL A 458 -26.58 39.88 -17.65
C VAL A 458 -25.89 40.93 -16.79
N ARG A 459 -24.62 41.20 -17.06
CA ARG A 459 -23.92 42.28 -16.37
C ARG A 459 -24.49 43.61 -16.86
N PRO A 460 -25.06 44.45 -16.00
CA PRO A 460 -25.61 45.75 -16.40
C PRO A 460 -24.49 46.64 -16.96
N ALA A 461 -24.76 47.25 -18.08
CA ALA A 461 -23.91 48.25 -18.65
C ALA A 461 -24.62 49.63 -18.64
N ARG A 462 -23.92 50.67 -18.25
CA ARG A 462 -24.43 52.00 -18.35
C ARG A 462 -23.83 52.68 -19.57
N VAL A 463 -24.71 53.12 -20.47
CA VAL A 463 -24.28 53.75 -21.74
C VAL A 463 -24.86 55.16 -21.85
N ARG A 464 -24.16 56.06 -22.50
CA ARG A 464 -24.62 57.40 -22.88
C ARG A 464 -24.78 57.47 -24.35
N ILE A 465 -25.94 57.90 -24.82
CA ILE A 465 -26.17 58.16 -26.26
C ILE A 465 -25.41 59.43 -26.64
N LEU A 466 -24.66 59.31 -27.73
CA LEU A 466 -23.90 60.49 -28.26
C LEU A 466 -24.81 61.26 -29.21
N PRO A 467 -25.14 62.55 -28.90
CA PRO A 467 -26.12 63.31 -29.64
C PRO A 467 -25.79 63.49 -31.14
N ASP A 468 -24.51 63.65 -31.44
CA ASP A 468 -24.02 63.87 -32.81
C ASP A 468 -23.81 62.60 -33.65
N HIS A 469 -24.10 61.44 -33.06
CA HIS A 469 -23.89 60.12 -33.68
C HIS A 469 -25.19 59.33 -33.82
N THR A 470 -26.28 59.99 -34.21
CA THR A 470 -27.57 59.34 -34.51
C THR A 470 -27.65 59.09 -36.00
N PHE A 471 -27.47 57.84 -36.42
CA PHE A 471 -27.46 57.46 -37.85
C PHE A 471 -28.87 57.18 -38.39
N ARG A 472 -29.79 56.71 -37.51
CA ARG A 472 -31.17 56.41 -37.85
C ARG A 472 -32.04 56.58 -36.59
N GLN A 473 -33.15 57.30 -36.69
CA GLN A 473 -34.00 57.62 -35.52
C GLN A 473 -35.09 56.57 -35.28
N ASN A 474 -35.57 55.88 -36.30
CA ASN A 474 -36.63 54.90 -36.18
C ASN A 474 -36.36 53.66 -37.01
N ASP A 475 -36.91 52.51 -36.56
CA ASP A 475 -37.17 51.25 -37.24
C ASP A 475 -35.98 50.58 -37.96
N PRO A 476 -35.01 50.03 -37.28
CA PRO A 476 -34.61 50.27 -35.89
C PRO A 476 -33.81 51.54 -35.72
N ALA A 477 -33.81 52.14 -34.55
CA ALA A 477 -32.94 53.28 -34.24
C ALA A 477 -31.45 52.83 -34.20
N VAL A 478 -30.57 53.61 -34.83
CA VAL A 478 -29.13 53.35 -34.83
C VAL A 478 -28.43 54.58 -34.26
N VAL A 479 -27.85 54.43 -33.08
CA VAL A 479 -27.19 55.52 -32.37
C VAL A 479 -25.79 55.10 -31.89
N GLY A 480 -24.88 56.05 -31.89
CA GLY A 480 -23.59 55.87 -31.24
C GLY A 480 -23.74 55.96 -29.74
N VAL A 481 -23.09 55.10 -28.99
CA VAL A 481 -23.10 55.08 -27.52
C VAL A 481 -21.69 55.07 -26.97
N GLU A 482 -21.51 55.73 -25.86
CA GLU A 482 -20.33 55.68 -25.01
C GLU A 482 -20.64 54.78 -23.83
N VAL A 483 -19.83 53.74 -23.59
CA VAL A 483 -19.98 52.86 -22.42
C VAL A 483 -19.36 53.53 -21.22
N LEU A 484 -20.18 53.94 -20.25
CA LEU A 484 -19.75 54.61 -19.02
C LEU A 484 -19.31 53.63 -17.95
N SER A 485 -19.93 52.47 -17.87
CA SER A 485 -19.57 51.39 -16.95
C SER A 485 -20.17 50.08 -17.41
N GLY A 486 -19.55 48.96 -17.02
CA GLY A 486 -19.96 47.60 -17.38
C GLY A 486 -19.59 47.19 -18.81
N THR A 487 -20.18 46.09 -19.31
CA THR A 487 -19.94 45.56 -20.65
C THR A 487 -21.24 45.47 -21.43
N LEU A 488 -21.32 46.16 -22.57
CA LEU A 488 -22.49 46.11 -23.44
C LEU A 488 -22.52 44.79 -24.24
N GLN A 489 -23.61 44.02 -24.11
CA GLN A 489 -23.82 42.78 -24.85
C GLN A 489 -24.90 42.93 -25.90
N ASN A 490 -24.79 42.16 -26.99
CA ASN A 490 -25.80 42.09 -28.04
C ASN A 490 -27.13 41.52 -27.54
N ASN A 491 -28.24 41.95 -28.14
CA ASN A 491 -29.59 41.44 -27.89
C ASN A 491 -30.06 41.53 -26.42
N ARG A 492 -29.75 42.67 -25.78
CA ARG A 492 -30.20 42.94 -24.39
C ARG A 492 -31.18 44.09 -24.38
N ASN A 493 -32.10 44.04 -23.39
CA ASN A 493 -33.03 45.15 -23.16
C ASN A 493 -32.32 46.38 -22.61
N VAL A 494 -32.73 47.55 -23.10
CA VAL A 494 -32.19 48.85 -22.69
C VAL A 494 -33.30 49.63 -21.97
N GLY A 495 -33.01 50.04 -20.74
CA GLY A 495 -33.88 50.93 -19.98
C GLY A 495 -33.32 52.36 -19.93
N LYS A 496 -34.17 53.36 -19.64
CA LYS A 496 -33.78 54.75 -19.46
C LYS A 496 -33.85 55.08 -17.96
N PHE A 497 -32.79 55.74 -17.47
CA PHE A 497 -32.82 56.33 -16.16
C PHE A 497 -33.56 57.64 -16.18
N GLU A 498 -34.62 57.76 -15.39
CA GLU A 498 -35.30 59.05 -15.08
C GLU A 498 -35.21 59.30 -13.58
N GLY A 499 -34.27 60.10 -13.20
CA GLY A 499 -33.97 60.34 -11.79
C GLY A 499 -33.20 59.19 -11.14
N ASN A 500 -33.72 58.61 -10.03
CA ASN A 500 -33.15 57.47 -9.33
C ASN A 500 -33.87 56.14 -9.63
N GLU A 501 -34.86 56.14 -10.51
CA GLU A 501 -35.60 54.94 -10.95
C GLU A 501 -35.16 54.44 -12.31
N PHE A 502 -35.06 53.10 -12.43
CA PHE A 502 -34.67 52.38 -13.66
C PHE A 502 -35.91 51.88 -14.40
#